data_27cf91829a819c71b4a4f3ae2f7ca40c
#
_entry.id   27cf91829a819c71b4a4f3ae2f7ca40c
#
_cell.length_a   1.000
_cell.length_b   1.000
_cell.length_c   1.000
_cell.angle_alpha   90.00
_cell.angle_beta   90.00
_cell.angle_gamma   90.00
#
_symmetry.space_group_name_H-M   'P 1'
#
loop_
_entity.id
_entity.type
_entity.pdbx_description
1 polymer ?
#
loop_
_entity_poly.entity_id
_entity_poly.type
_entity_poly.pdbx_seq_one_letter_code
_entity_poly.pdbx_strand_id
1 'polypeptide(L)'
;VTVLELKPLTTAQLSAAVDLDQVCFGGLWTRSGYERELNSPNSQLLVLEAHNSLDKRPLGCHSAVVMPPNLLGEDLPTHPPLLNGLVGLGCYWSILEEAHITILAVHPNYQHQGLGQFLLYALLKDAKQRQLEWATLEVKPSNHAALSLYQKFDFIPAGRRRGYYQDTGEDALILWRKGLQQPEFEQILQERYEQIVSRLTRQGWQLLSYL
;
A
#
# COMPACT_ATOMS: atom_id res chain seq x y z
N VAL A 1 8.31 -15.17 -11.88
CA VAL A 1 8.26 -14.63 -10.51
C VAL A 1 7.81 -13.19 -10.60
N THR A 2 6.79 -12.82 -9.83
CA THR A 2 6.30 -11.43 -9.80
C THR A 2 7.04 -10.67 -8.71
N VAL A 3 7.71 -9.60 -9.13
CA VAL A 3 8.46 -8.72 -8.23
C VAL A 3 7.53 -7.62 -7.73
N LEU A 4 7.50 -7.38 -6.43
CA LEU A 4 6.76 -6.33 -5.77
C LEU A 4 7.75 -5.28 -5.25
N GLU A 5 7.62 -4.06 -5.75
CA GLU A 5 8.44 -2.92 -5.37
C GLU A 5 7.63 -1.91 -4.56
N LEU A 6 8.14 -1.58 -3.36
CA LEU A 6 7.58 -0.52 -2.52
C LEU A 6 8.47 0.71 -2.64
N LYS A 7 7.88 1.84 -3.04
CA LYS A 7 8.61 3.09 -3.28
C LYS A 7 7.72 4.32 -3.14
N PRO A 8 8.29 5.53 -3.03
CA PRO A 8 7.52 6.76 -3.14
C PRO A 8 6.84 6.89 -4.50
N LEU A 9 5.64 7.48 -4.53
CA LEU A 9 4.95 7.85 -5.77
C LEU A 9 5.78 8.89 -6.54
N THR A 10 5.84 8.75 -7.86
CA THR A 10 6.48 9.71 -8.77
C THR A 10 5.47 10.38 -9.68
N THR A 11 5.84 11.52 -10.28
CA THR A 11 5.00 12.24 -11.25
C THR A 11 4.62 11.38 -12.45
N ALA A 12 5.50 10.47 -12.88
CA ALA A 12 5.24 9.55 -13.98
C ALA A 12 4.11 8.54 -13.68
N GLN A 13 3.86 8.27 -12.39
CA GLN A 13 2.87 7.29 -11.93
C GLN A 13 1.52 7.92 -11.55
N LEU A 14 1.36 9.24 -11.68
CA LEU A 14 0.13 9.95 -11.28
C LEU A 14 -1.13 9.41 -11.97
N SER A 15 -1.06 9.11 -13.27
CA SER A 15 -2.21 8.53 -13.99
C SER A 15 -2.59 7.17 -13.42
N ALA A 16 -1.60 6.30 -13.17
CA ALA A 16 -1.84 4.99 -12.58
C ALA A 16 -2.38 5.06 -11.14
N ALA A 17 -1.95 6.07 -10.37
CA ALA A 17 -2.49 6.30 -9.02
C ALA A 17 -3.97 6.72 -9.05
N VAL A 18 -4.35 7.61 -10.00
CA VAL A 18 -5.75 8.01 -10.22
C VAL A 18 -6.61 6.84 -10.68
N ASP A 19 -6.09 6.00 -11.58
CA ASP A 19 -6.79 4.79 -12.06
C ASP A 19 -7.03 3.81 -10.90
N LEU A 20 -6.02 3.60 -10.04
CA LEU A 20 -6.15 2.76 -8.85
C LEU A 20 -7.15 3.34 -7.84
N ASP A 21 -7.13 4.65 -7.61
CA ASP A 21 -8.10 5.37 -6.77
C ASP A 21 -9.54 5.17 -7.30
N GLN A 22 -9.72 5.33 -8.61
CA GLN A 22 -11.01 5.13 -9.25
C GLN A 22 -11.55 3.71 -9.03
N VAL A 23 -10.69 2.71 -9.13
CA VAL A 23 -11.06 1.29 -8.92
C VAL A 23 -11.35 0.98 -7.45
N CYS A 24 -10.59 1.58 -6.51
CA CYS A 24 -10.71 1.27 -5.08
C CYS A 24 -11.77 2.10 -4.36
N PHE A 25 -11.98 3.35 -4.78
CA PHE A 25 -12.79 4.33 -4.04
C PHE A 25 -13.84 5.06 -4.90
N GLY A 26 -13.85 4.83 -6.22
CA GLY A 26 -14.73 5.57 -7.13
C GLY A 26 -14.27 7.01 -7.40
N GLY A 27 -12.99 7.32 -7.18
CA GLY A 27 -12.40 8.63 -7.43
C GLY A 27 -12.41 9.54 -6.19
N LEU A 28 -11.69 9.13 -5.15
CA LEU A 28 -11.54 9.90 -3.91
C LEU A 28 -10.74 11.19 -4.16
N TRP A 29 -9.61 11.07 -4.88
CA TRP A 29 -8.76 12.20 -5.24
C TRP A 29 -8.61 12.36 -6.74
N THR A 30 -8.59 13.63 -7.17
CA THR A 30 -8.28 14.01 -8.54
C THR A 30 -6.76 13.96 -8.78
N ARG A 31 -6.35 14.01 -10.05
CA ARG A 31 -4.94 14.14 -10.43
C ARG A 31 -4.26 15.32 -9.73
N SER A 32 -4.90 16.50 -9.72
CA SER A 32 -4.37 17.68 -9.03
C SER A 32 -4.29 17.51 -7.51
N GLY A 33 -5.17 16.69 -6.93
CA GLY A 33 -5.05 16.27 -5.53
C GLY A 33 -3.77 15.50 -5.27
N TYR A 34 -3.49 14.48 -6.07
CA TYR A 34 -2.25 13.71 -5.97
C TYR A 34 -1.01 14.56 -6.24
N GLU A 35 -1.03 15.46 -7.23
CA GLU A 35 0.08 16.39 -7.52
C GLU A 35 0.37 17.31 -6.34
N ARG A 36 -0.66 17.81 -5.66
CA ARG A 36 -0.50 18.63 -4.46
C ARG A 36 0.16 17.86 -3.33
N GLU A 37 -0.29 16.64 -3.06
CA GLU A 37 0.29 15.80 -2.01
C GLU A 37 1.72 15.36 -2.34
N LEU A 38 2.02 15.09 -3.60
CA LEU A 38 3.38 14.74 -4.04
C LEU A 38 4.38 15.89 -3.80
N ASN A 39 3.92 17.14 -3.89
CA ASN A 39 4.74 18.33 -3.65
C ASN A 39 4.70 18.82 -2.19
N SER A 40 3.91 18.20 -1.33
CA SER A 40 3.76 18.59 0.07
C SER A 40 4.84 17.95 0.94
N PRO A 41 5.62 18.71 1.72
CA PRO A 41 6.58 18.14 2.67
C PRO A 41 5.90 17.40 3.83
N ASN A 42 4.62 17.65 4.05
CA ASN A 42 3.82 17.06 5.11
C ASN A 42 3.06 15.81 4.67
N SER A 43 3.19 15.40 3.41
CA SER A 43 2.58 14.18 2.89
C SER A 43 3.62 13.12 2.62
N GLN A 44 3.27 11.87 2.87
CA GLN A 44 4.01 10.70 2.42
C GLN A 44 3.11 9.85 1.54
N LEU A 45 3.49 9.72 0.28
CA LEU A 45 2.81 8.89 -0.71
C LEU A 45 3.69 7.70 -1.08
N LEU A 46 3.25 6.50 -0.77
CA LEU A 46 3.92 5.24 -1.11
C LEU A 46 3.07 4.42 -2.08
N VAL A 47 3.72 3.74 -2.99
CA VAL A 47 3.09 2.82 -3.94
C VAL A 47 3.70 1.44 -3.88
N LEU A 48 2.88 0.44 -4.13
CA LEU A 48 3.30 -0.91 -4.47
C LEU A 48 3.16 -1.09 -5.97
N GLU A 49 4.26 -1.36 -6.62
CA GLU A 49 4.31 -1.65 -8.05
C GLU A 49 4.73 -3.10 -8.26
N ALA A 50 3.99 -3.80 -9.13
CA ALA A 50 4.28 -5.17 -9.45
C ALA A 50 4.84 -5.30 -10.87
N HIS A 51 5.93 -6.06 -11.02
CA HIS A 51 6.61 -6.29 -12.28
C HIS A 51 6.80 -7.78 -12.52
N ASN A 52 6.71 -8.20 -13.77
CA ASN A 52 7.20 -9.51 -14.16
C ASN A 52 8.73 -9.49 -14.22
N SER A 53 9.40 -10.47 -13.61
CA SER A 53 10.87 -10.56 -13.60
C SER A 53 11.50 -10.64 -15.01
N LEU A 54 10.70 -10.87 -16.05
CA LEU A 54 11.14 -10.90 -17.44
C LEU A 54 11.27 -9.51 -18.08
N ASP A 55 10.69 -8.45 -17.49
CA ASP A 55 10.67 -7.10 -18.07
C ASP A 55 11.92 -6.24 -17.73
N LYS A 56 12.78 -6.70 -16.82
CA LYS A 56 14.06 -6.03 -16.53
C LYS A 56 15.19 -6.52 -17.44
N ARG A 57 15.03 -6.51 -18.79
CA ARG A 57 16.16 -6.52 -19.69
C ARG A 57 16.58 -5.07 -19.96
N PRO A 58 17.87 -4.71 -19.77
CA PRO A 58 18.37 -3.42 -20.19
C PRO A 58 18.15 -3.30 -21.72
N LEU A 59 17.62 -2.17 -22.16
CA LEU A 59 17.51 -1.79 -23.57
C LEU A 59 18.90 -1.84 -24.21
N GLY A 60 19.21 -2.93 -24.94
CA GLY A 60 20.46 -3.04 -25.66
C GLY A 60 20.93 -4.47 -25.93
N CYS A 61 20.08 -5.35 -26.49
CA CYS A 61 20.52 -6.52 -27.24
C CYS A 61 19.40 -7.00 -28.17
N HIS A 62 19.46 -6.59 -29.42
CA HIS A 62 18.72 -7.25 -30.49
C HIS A 62 19.36 -8.62 -30.76
N SER A 63 18.76 -9.67 -30.19
CA SER A 63 18.96 -11.03 -30.69
C SER A 63 17.65 -11.77 -30.51
N ALA A 64 16.94 -11.96 -31.61
CA ALA A 64 15.78 -12.83 -31.68
C ALA A 64 16.20 -14.26 -31.34
N VAL A 65 15.96 -14.71 -30.13
CA VAL A 65 16.02 -16.13 -29.79
C VAL A 65 14.65 -16.71 -30.11
N VAL A 66 14.58 -17.43 -31.22
CA VAL A 66 13.45 -18.31 -31.55
C VAL A 66 13.40 -19.39 -30.50
N MET A 67 12.37 -19.35 -29.64
CA MET A 67 12.10 -20.41 -28.65
C MET A 67 11.55 -21.66 -29.36
N PRO A 68 12.05 -22.87 -29.03
CA PRO A 68 11.46 -24.09 -29.54
C PRO A 68 10.04 -24.32 -28.95
N PRO A 69 9.12 -24.93 -29.72
CA PRO A 69 7.70 -25.01 -29.38
C PRO A 69 7.31 -26.14 -28.42
N ASN A 70 8.14 -26.54 -27.46
CA ASN A 70 7.81 -27.63 -26.53
C ASN A 70 8.38 -27.39 -25.12
N LEU A 71 7.77 -26.42 -24.41
CA LEU A 71 7.77 -26.39 -22.94
C LEU A 71 6.39 -25.89 -22.50
N LEU A 72 5.37 -26.73 -22.70
CA LEU A 72 4.09 -26.63 -22.00
C LEU A 72 4.30 -27.17 -20.57
N GLY A 73 5.00 -26.40 -19.75
CA GLY A 73 4.87 -26.44 -18.32
C GLY A 73 3.87 -25.36 -17.95
N GLU A 74 2.75 -25.77 -17.39
CA GLU A 74 1.66 -24.92 -16.93
C GLU A 74 2.09 -24.08 -15.71
N ASP A 75 2.96 -23.09 -15.89
CA ASP A 75 3.06 -21.97 -14.98
C ASP A 75 2.13 -20.86 -15.49
N LEU A 76 0.82 -21.05 -15.26
CA LEU A 76 -0.12 -19.93 -15.33
C LEU A 76 0.40 -18.84 -14.41
N PRO A 77 0.42 -17.57 -14.86
CA PRO A 77 0.80 -16.46 -13.99
C PRO A 77 -0.14 -16.48 -12.78
N THR A 78 0.43 -16.64 -11.59
CA THR A 78 -0.29 -16.71 -10.31
C THR A 78 -1.05 -15.42 -9.99
N HIS A 79 -0.82 -14.37 -10.77
CA HIS A 79 -1.43 -13.06 -10.63
C HIS A 79 -2.12 -12.62 -11.91
N PRO A 80 -3.30 -11.95 -11.83
CA PRO A 80 -3.98 -11.38 -12.99
C PRO A 80 -3.09 -10.33 -13.69
N PRO A 81 -3.33 -10.01 -14.97
CA PRO A 81 -2.56 -9.01 -15.70
C PRO A 81 -2.61 -7.66 -14.98
N LEU A 82 -1.44 -7.02 -14.86
CA LEU A 82 -1.26 -5.77 -14.13
C LEU A 82 -1.86 -4.60 -14.88
N LEU A 83 -2.68 -3.80 -14.21
CA LEU A 83 -3.14 -2.51 -14.71
C LEU A 83 -2.05 -1.47 -14.37
N ASN A 84 -1.27 -1.02 -15.37
CA ASN A 84 -0.19 -0.01 -15.22
C ASN A 84 0.85 -0.30 -14.11
N GLY A 85 0.93 -1.53 -13.62
CA GLY A 85 1.91 -1.94 -12.61
C GLY A 85 1.59 -1.60 -11.16
N LEU A 86 0.73 -0.61 -10.87
CA LEU A 86 0.37 -0.25 -9.50
C LEU A 86 -0.69 -1.19 -8.94
N VAL A 87 -0.36 -1.84 -7.82
CA VAL A 87 -1.25 -2.76 -7.10
C VAL A 87 -1.64 -2.25 -5.71
N GLY A 88 -1.00 -1.19 -5.24
CA GLY A 88 -1.34 -0.57 -3.97
C GLY A 88 -0.85 0.86 -3.84
N LEU A 89 -1.51 1.62 -2.98
CA LEU A 89 -1.25 3.02 -2.70
C LEU A 89 -1.53 3.32 -1.23
N GLY A 90 -0.61 4.02 -0.57
CA GLY A 90 -0.76 4.50 0.79
C GLY A 90 -0.36 5.95 0.93
N CYS A 91 -1.09 6.71 1.75
CA CYS A 91 -0.77 8.09 2.06
C CYS A 91 -1.07 8.40 3.52
N TYR A 92 -0.22 9.21 4.15
CA TYR A 92 -0.56 9.91 5.38
C TYR A 92 -0.13 11.38 5.32
N TRP A 93 -0.78 12.21 6.10
CA TRP A 93 -0.39 13.58 6.40
C TRP A 93 0.32 13.65 7.75
N SER A 94 1.45 14.34 7.79
CA SER A 94 2.14 14.70 9.02
C SER A 94 1.54 16.00 9.56
N ILE A 95 0.82 15.93 10.68
CA ILE A 95 0.14 17.06 11.32
C ILE A 95 0.64 17.14 12.76
N LEU A 96 1.57 18.05 13.04
CA LEU A 96 2.28 18.10 14.33
C LEU A 96 2.98 16.75 14.58
N GLU A 97 2.61 16.05 15.66
CA GLU A 97 3.14 14.72 16.00
C GLU A 97 2.29 13.56 15.45
N GLU A 98 1.26 13.86 14.65
CA GLU A 98 0.32 12.87 14.12
C GLU A 98 0.66 12.43 12.69
N ALA A 99 0.64 11.12 12.43
CA ALA A 99 0.54 10.54 11.11
C ALA A 99 -0.94 10.23 10.81
N HIS A 100 -1.63 11.14 10.12
CA HIS A 100 -3.03 10.93 9.72
C HIS A 100 -3.10 10.15 8.40
N ILE A 101 -3.42 8.86 8.46
CA ILE A 101 -3.51 7.99 7.28
C ILE A 101 -4.80 8.33 6.52
N THR A 102 -4.63 8.86 5.32
CA THR A 102 -5.72 9.35 4.46
C THR A 102 -6.11 8.35 3.38
N ILE A 103 -5.15 7.56 2.89
CA ILE A 103 -5.37 6.53 1.87
C ILE A 103 -4.61 5.27 2.25
N LEU A 104 -5.29 4.13 2.11
CA LEU A 104 -4.69 2.81 2.11
C LEU A 104 -5.50 1.94 1.14
N ALA A 105 -5.02 1.80 -0.08
CA ALA A 105 -5.67 1.11 -1.18
C ALA A 105 -4.86 -0.09 -1.64
N VAL A 106 -5.54 -1.18 -1.93
CA VAL A 106 -5.00 -2.33 -2.67
C VAL A 106 -6.01 -2.69 -3.74
N HIS A 107 -5.52 -2.81 -4.98
CA HIS A 107 -6.35 -3.18 -6.13
C HIS A 107 -7.14 -4.46 -5.80
N PRO A 108 -8.47 -4.54 -6.09
CA PRO A 108 -9.33 -5.65 -5.68
C PRO A 108 -8.79 -7.04 -6.01
N ASN A 109 -8.20 -7.21 -7.18
CA ASN A 109 -7.63 -8.49 -7.63
C ASN A 109 -6.40 -8.95 -6.83
N TYR A 110 -5.80 -8.06 -6.02
CA TYR A 110 -4.59 -8.33 -5.24
C TYR A 110 -4.82 -8.24 -3.73
N GLN A 111 -6.08 -8.03 -3.31
CA GLN A 111 -6.44 -8.02 -1.89
C GLN A 111 -6.24 -9.40 -1.24
N HIS A 112 -6.28 -9.43 0.08
CA HIS A 112 -6.14 -10.64 0.91
C HIS A 112 -4.80 -11.40 0.81
N GLN A 113 -3.82 -10.84 0.08
CA GLN A 113 -2.49 -11.43 -0.09
C GLN A 113 -1.43 -10.90 0.90
N GLY A 114 -1.74 -9.82 1.62
CA GLY A 114 -0.81 -9.19 2.58
C GLY A 114 -0.31 -7.81 2.15
N LEU A 115 -0.65 -7.33 0.94
CA LEU A 115 -0.17 -6.06 0.41
C LEU A 115 -0.59 -4.86 1.27
N GLY A 116 -1.83 -4.84 1.77
CA GLY A 116 -2.30 -3.79 2.67
C GLY A 116 -1.53 -3.75 3.99
N GLN A 117 -1.10 -4.92 4.51
CA GLN A 117 -0.24 -4.98 5.69
C GLN A 117 1.15 -4.41 5.39
N PHE A 118 1.69 -4.69 4.21
CA PHE A 118 2.98 -4.18 3.80
C PHE A 118 2.98 -2.66 3.62
N LEU A 119 1.94 -2.10 3.00
CA LEU A 119 1.75 -0.64 2.90
C LEU A 119 1.62 0.01 4.28
N LEU A 120 0.77 -0.53 5.16
CA LEU A 120 0.58 0.03 6.50
C LEU A 120 1.88 -0.03 7.32
N TYR A 121 2.60 -1.16 7.25
CA TYR A 121 3.94 -1.28 7.85
C TYR A 121 4.87 -0.16 7.37
N ALA A 122 4.93 0.08 6.06
CA ALA A 122 5.81 1.08 5.46
C ALA A 122 5.45 2.50 5.89
N LEU A 123 4.15 2.84 5.92
CA LEU A 123 3.67 4.14 6.39
C LEU A 123 4.03 4.36 7.87
N LEU A 124 3.84 3.36 8.72
CA LEU A 124 4.15 3.46 10.15
C LEU A 124 5.67 3.52 10.41
N LYS A 125 6.47 2.80 9.63
CA LYS A 125 7.94 2.88 9.69
C LYS A 125 8.43 4.28 9.31
N ASP A 126 7.94 4.85 8.21
CA ASP A 126 8.27 6.22 7.80
C ASP A 126 7.79 7.25 8.84
N ALA A 127 6.58 7.13 9.36
CA ALA A 127 6.05 7.99 10.42
C ALA A 127 6.96 7.98 11.67
N LYS A 128 7.44 6.79 12.08
CA LYS A 128 8.41 6.66 13.17
C LYS A 128 9.74 7.37 12.85
N GLN A 129 10.26 7.20 11.63
CA GLN A 129 11.51 7.85 11.19
C GLN A 129 11.38 9.38 11.19
N ARG A 130 10.19 9.91 10.88
CA ARG A 130 9.85 11.34 10.96
C ARG A 130 9.53 11.82 12.37
N GLN A 131 9.74 11.00 13.38
CA GLN A 131 9.51 11.34 14.80
C GLN A 131 8.05 11.67 15.13
N LEU A 132 7.08 11.10 14.39
CA LEU A 132 5.67 11.22 14.73
C LEU A 132 5.33 10.29 15.90
N GLU A 133 4.46 10.75 16.81
CA GLU A 133 4.18 10.08 18.08
C GLU A 133 3.03 9.07 17.99
N TRP A 134 2.07 9.34 17.10
CA TRP A 134 0.90 8.48 16.90
C TRP A 134 0.41 8.49 15.46
N ALA A 135 -0.35 7.46 15.10
CA ALA A 135 -1.06 7.39 13.82
C ALA A 135 -2.58 7.34 14.05
N THR A 136 -3.32 7.97 13.16
CA THR A 136 -4.78 7.97 13.17
C THR A 136 -5.35 7.68 11.78
N LEU A 137 -6.61 7.27 11.74
CA LEU A 137 -7.36 7.11 10.50
C LEU A 137 -8.87 7.08 10.77
N GLU A 138 -9.64 7.26 9.71
CA GLU A 138 -11.07 7.00 9.68
C GLU A 138 -11.37 5.74 8.86
N VAL A 139 -12.29 4.90 9.34
CA VAL A 139 -12.69 3.67 8.65
C VAL A 139 -14.20 3.41 8.81
N LYS A 140 -14.84 2.90 7.75
CA LYS A 140 -16.23 2.45 7.82
C LYS A 140 -16.37 1.28 8.79
N PRO A 141 -17.35 1.27 9.72
CA PRO A 141 -17.61 0.10 10.58
C PRO A 141 -17.90 -1.17 9.80
N SER A 142 -18.47 -1.05 8.61
CA SER A 142 -18.76 -2.17 7.70
C SER A 142 -17.51 -2.74 7.01
N ASN A 143 -16.38 -2.01 7.02
CA ASN A 143 -15.13 -2.49 6.39
C ASN A 143 -14.34 -3.42 7.33
N HIS A 144 -14.86 -4.65 7.51
CA HIS A 144 -14.26 -5.64 8.41
C HIS A 144 -12.84 -6.04 8.01
N ALA A 145 -12.52 -6.02 6.71
CA ALA A 145 -11.18 -6.34 6.21
C ALA A 145 -10.15 -5.30 6.67
N ALA A 146 -10.50 -4.00 6.56
CA ALA A 146 -9.65 -2.91 7.02
C ALA A 146 -9.54 -2.89 8.55
N LEU A 147 -10.64 -3.09 9.28
CA LEU A 147 -10.62 -3.18 10.74
C LEU A 147 -9.69 -4.30 11.22
N SER A 148 -9.79 -5.48 10.62
CA SER A 148 -8.89 -6.61 10.91
C SER A 148 -7.43 -6.31 10.58
N LEU A 149 -7.18 -5.52 9.53
CA LEU A 149 -5.83 -5.07 9.18
C LEU A 149 -5.27 -4.13 10.26
N TYR A 150 -6.02 -3.10 10.62
CA TYR A 150 -5.58 -2.09 11.60
C TYR A 150 -5.38 -2.67 13.00
N GLN A 151 -6.25 -3.61 13.40
CA GLN A 151 -6.11 -4.32 14.67
C GLN A 151 -4.78 -5.07 14.81
N LYS A 152 -4.23 -5.60 13.70
CA LYS A 152 -2.92 -6.27 13.72
C LYS A 152 -1.75 -5.33 14.03
N PHE A 153 -1.93 -4.03 13.84
CA PHE A 153 -0.96 -3.00 14.16
C PHE A 153 -1.35 -2.22 15.43
N ASP A 154 -2.19 -2.81 16.28
CA ASP A 154 -2.64 -2.28 17.57
C ASP A 154 -3.35 -0.93 17.46
N PHE A 155 -4.02 -0.66 16.33
CA PHE A 155 -4.97 0.45 16.27
C PHE A 155 -6.19 0.12 17.11
N ILE A 156 -6.60 1.08 17.94
CA ILE A 156 -7.75 0.97 18.83
C ILE A 156 -8.80 2.05 18.51
N PRO A 157 -10.10 1.78 18.71
CA PRO A 157 -11.13 2.79 18.56
C PRO A 157 -10.91 3.94 19.57
N ALA A 158 -10.92 5.17 19.05
CA ALA A 158 -10.75 6.39 19.83
C ALA A 158 -11.96 7.33 19.75
N GLY A 159 -12.83 7.11 18.77
CA GLY A 159 -14.00 7.94 18.59
C GLY A 159 -14.82 7.55 17.36
N ARG A 160 -15.79 8.40 17.03
CA ARG A 160 -16.69 8.22 15.89
C ARG A 160 -17.07 9.58 15.31
N ARG A 161 -17.07 9.68 13.96
CA ARG A 161 -17.64 10.81 13.24
C ARG A 161 -18.97 10.39 12.62
N ARG A 162 -20.06 11.02 13.04
CA ARG A 162 -21.41 10.68 12.56
C ARG A 162 -21.61 11.15 11.13
N GLY A 163 -22.23 10.28 10.30
CA GLY A 163 -22.57 10.59 8.91
C GLY A 163 -21.39 11.00 8.04
N TYR A 164 -20.20 10.49 8.33
CA TYR A 164 -18.96 10.89 7.67
C TYR A 164 -18.92 10.49 6.19
N TYR A 165 -19.41 9.28 5.88
CA TYR A 165 -19.47 8.77 4.51
C TYR A 165 -20.80 9.15 3.87
N GLN A 166 -20.80 10.23 3.07
CA GLN A 166 -22.04 10.79 2.49
C GLN A 166 -22.69 9.85 1.47
N ASP A 167 -21.91 8.99 0.82
CA ASP A 167 -22.39 8.01 -0.16
C ASP A 167 -23.26 6.91 0.46
N THR A 168 -22.94 6.49 1.68
CA THR A 168 -23.64 5.42 2.40
C THR A 168 -24.40 5.88 3.65
N GLY A 169 -24.17 7.13 4.08
CA GLY A 169 -24.67 7.65 5.38
C GLY A 169 -24.00 7.03 6.59
N GLU A 170 -22.98 6.19 6.40
CA GLU A 170 -22.27 5.54 7.51
C GLU A 170 -21.45 6.54 8.32
N ASP A 171 -21.34 6.23 9.62
CA ASP A 171 -20.35 6.86 10.47
C ASP A 171 -18.94 6.39 10.13
N ALA A 172 -17.93 7.17 10.51
CA ALA A 172 -16.56 6.67 10.55
C ALA A 172 -16.16 6.31 11.99
N LEU A 173 -15.50 5.19 12.18
CA LEU A 173 -14.70 4.93 13.37
C LEU A 173 -13.38 5.68 13.24
N ILE A 174 -12.98 6.40 14.29
CA ILE A 174 -11.65 6.98 14.40
C ILE A 174 -10.80 5.94 15.14
N LEU A 175 -9.72 5.50 14.51
CA LEU A 175 -8.77 4.57 15.11
C LEU A 175 -7.46 5.30 15.42
N TRP A 176 -6.84 4.96 16.55
CA TRP A 176 -5.55 5.47 16.99
C TRP A 176 -4.55 4.35 17.24
N ARG A 177 -3.30 4.58 16.84
CA ARG A 177 -2.11 3.83 17.23
C ARG A 177 -1.14 4.79 17.90
N LYS A 178 -1.02 4.72 19.22
CA LYS A 178 -0.11 5.56 20.01
C LYS A 178 1.26 4.92 20.16
N GLY A 179 2.26 5.73 20.55
CA GLY A 179 3.56 5.25 20.98
C GLY A 179 4.45 4.78 19.83
N LEU A 180 4.43 5.48 18.68
CA LEU A 180 5.32 5.16 17.56
C LEU A 180 6.81 5.37 17.92
N GLN A 181 7.11 6.21 18.93
CA GLN A 181 8.48 6.46 19.41
C GLN A 181 8.88 5.58 20.59
N GLN A 182 7.98 4.76 21.11
CA GLN A 182 8.31 3.81 22.18
C GLN A 182 9.26 2.72 21.67
N PRO A 183 10.26 2.30 22.46
CA PRO A 183 11.24 1.27 22.06
C PRO A 183 10.59 -0.05 21.60
N GLU A 184 9.49 -0.43 22.26
CA GLU A 184 8.74 -1.65 21.96
C GLU A 184 8.14 -1.63 20.55
N PHE A 185 7.86 -0.44 20.02
CA PHE A 185 7.28 -0.32 18.67
C PHE A 185 8.23 -0.78 17.56
N GLU A 186 9.54 -0.60 17.73
CA GLU A 186 10.54 -1.14 16.78
C GLU A 186 10.46 -2.66 16.70
N GLN A 187 10.38 -3.32 17.85
CA GLN A 187 10.24 -4.78 17.90
C GLN A 187 8.93 -5.25 17.24
N ILE A 188 7.82 -4.54 17.53
CA ILE A 188 6.52 -4.83 16.89
C ILE A 188 6.62 -4.69 15.36
N LEU A 189 7.24 -3.63 14.86
CA LEU A 189 7.44 -3.44 13.41
C LEU A 189 8.27 -4.55 12.80
N GLN A 190 9.35 -4.96 13.47
CA GLN A 190 10.23 -6.03 12.99
C GLN A 190 9.47 -7.37 12.90
N GLU A 191 8.74 -7.75 13.96
CA GLU A 191 7.93 -8.97 13.98
C GLU A 191 6.85 -8.96 12.89
N ARG A 192 6.19 -7.81 12.68
CA ARG A 192 5.20 -7.64 11.60
C ARG A 192 5.82 -7.77 10.23
N TYR A 193 6.99 -7.18 10.03
CA TYR A 193 7.72 -7.27 8.75
C TYR A 193 8.04 -8.72 8.39
N GLU A 194 8.56 -9.50 9.32
CA GLU A 194 8.89 -10.92 9.10
C GLU A 194 7.64 -11.74 8.73
N GLN A 195 6.51 -11.50 9.42
CA GLN A 195 5.24 -12.14 9.10
C GLN A 195 4.72 -11.76 7.71
N ILE A 196 4.83 -10.47 7.34
CA ILE A 196 4.42 -9.94 6.04
C ILE A 196 5.28 -10.55 4.93
N VAL A 197 6.61 -10.53 5.06
CA VAL A 197 7.54 -11.11 4.09
C VAL A 197 7.24 -12.59 3.87
N SER A 198 7.13 -13.36 4.97
CA SER A 198 6.78 -14.78 4.90
C SER A 198 5.46 -15.03 4.17
N ARG A 199 4.44 -14.19 4.42
CA ARG A 199 3.14 -14.29 3.76
C ARG A 199 3.24 -13.96 2.28
N LEU A 200 3.87 -12.85 1.91
CA LEU A 200 4.02 -12.41 0.53
C LEU A 200 4.82 -13.42 -0.30
N THR A 201 5.91 -13.95 0.26
CA THR A 201 6.71 -15.00 -0.39
C THR A 201 5.87 -16.25 -0.69
N ARG A 202 5.04 -16.69 0.27
CA ARG A 202 4.12 -17.84 0.06
C ARG A 202 3.05 -17.57 -1.01
N GLN A 203 2.72 -16.30 -1.27
CA GLN A 203 1.82 -15.89 -2.35
C GLN A 203 2.55 -15.69 -3.69
N GLY A 204 3.83 -16.00 -3.77
CA GLY A 204 4.63 -15.92 -5.00
C GLY A 204 5.23 -14.53 -5.29
N TRP A 205 5.20 -13.61 -4.33
CA TRP A 205 5.82 -12.30 -4.44
C TRP A 205 7.30 -12.33 -4.08
N GLN A 206 8.14 -11.71 -4.90
CA GLN A 206 9.52 -11.38 -4.57
C GLN A 206 9.59 -9.89 -4.24
N LEU A 207 10.02 -9.56 -3.02
CA LEU A 207 10.06 -8.17 -2.57
C LEU A 207 11.35 -7.48 -3.03
N LEU A 208 11.18 -6.27 -3.59
CA LEU A 208 12.20 -5.24 -3.67
C LEU A 208 11.72 -4.07 -2.80
N SER A 209 12.44 -3.77 -1.74
CA SER A 209 12.12 -2.68 -0.84
C SER A 209 13.30 -1.73 -0.75
N TYR A 210 13.03 -0.43 -0.88
CA TYR A 210 13.99 0.66 -0.73
C TYR A 210 13.73 1.46 0.56
N LEU A 211 13.15 0.83 1.58
CA LEU A 211 12.88 1.47 2.88
C LEU A 211 13.92 1.12 3.93
#